data_96bd0fa8374625c5db1c8e6943aaba24
#
_entry.id   96bd0fa8374625c5db1c8e6943aaba24
#
_cell.length_a   1.000
_cell.length_b   1.000
_cell.length_c   1.000
_cell.angle_alpha   90.00
_cell.angle_beta   90.00
_cell.angle_gamma   90.00
#
_symmetry.space_group_name_H-M   'P 1'
#
loop_
_entity.id
_entity.type
_entity.pdbx_description
1 polymer ?
#
loop_
_entity_poly.entity_id
_entity_poly.type
_entity_poly.pdbx_seq_one_letter_code
_entity_poly.pdbx_strand_id
1 'polypeptide(L)'
;ESLFDAPYYRLAHGEADGLPGLVVERYDDIALCQINSAGMAALEDEIIAGVEQVLQPRAIVMRGDSPARRLEGLDAKTHVAKGTLDGPQIVREGGLEFFADLTHGQKTGWYFDQRDNRSFSASLAGGRRVLDAYCHSGAFGLRAAKAGATSVTFVDRAEACLDLAAQAAAH
;
A
#
# COMPACT_ATOMS: atom_id res chain seq x y z
N GLU A 1 7.09 -0.61 15.59
CA GLU A 1 7.76 0.52 14.88
C GLU A 1 9.28 0.32 14.75
N SER A 2 9.94 -0.21 15.77
CA SER A 2 11.42 -0.44 15.76
C SER A 2 11.90 -1.46 14.71
N LEU A 3 11.01 -2.18 14.04
CA LEU A 3 11.35 -3.18 13.01
C LEU A 3 11.54 -2.58 11.61
N PHE A 4 11.21 -1.31 11.42
CA PHE A 4 11.22 -0.67 10.11
C PHE A 4 11.95 0.67 10.16
N ASP A 5 12.79 0.93 9.15
CA ASP A 5 13.59 2.16 9.05
C ASP A 5 12.75 3.41 8.73
N ALA A 6 11.52 3.21 8.23
CA ALA A 6 10.61 4.27 7.85
C ALA A 6 9.16 3.87 8.14
N PRO A 7 8.25 4.84 8.36
CA PRO A 7 6.87 4.59 8.78
C PRO A 7 5.96 4.12 7.62
N TYR A 8 6.39 3.09 6.90
CA TYR A 8 5.67 2.45 5.80
C TYR A 8 5.59 0.95 6.08
N TYR A 9 4.50 0.50 6.70
CA TYR A 9 4.33 -0.90 7.10
C TYR A 9 2.87 -1.23 7.42
N ARG A 10 2.56 -2.52 7.49
CA ARG A 10 1.29 -3.00 8.02
C ARG A 10 1.38 -3.06 9.54
N LEU A 11 0.54 -2.26 10.22
CA LEU A 11 0.49 -2.14 11.67
C LEU A 11 -0.36 -3.25 12.29
N ALA A 12 -1.52 -3.56 11.72
CA ALA A 12 -2.39 -4.64 12.16
C ALA A 12 -2.71 -5.59 11.00
N HIS A 13 -2.62 -6.89 11.26
CA HIS A 13 -2.76 -7.96 10.28
C HIS A 13 -3.89 -8.94 10.67
N GLY A 14 -5.06 -8.41 10.93
CA GLY A 14 -6.27 -9.20 11.12
C GLY A 14 -6.15 -10.24 12.23
N GLU A 15 -6.40 -11.47 11.87
CA GLU A 15 -6.43 -12.62 12.78
C GLU A 15 -5.09 -12.86 13.50
N ALA A 16 -3.97 -12.53 12.87
CA ALA A 16 -2.65 -12.69 13.46
C ALA A 16 -2.44 -11.79 14.69
N ASP A 17 -3.14 -10.65 14.74
CA ASP A 17 -3.07 -9.69 15.84
C ASP A 17 -4.33 -9.73 16.75
N GLY A 18 -5.19 -10.75 16.58
CA GLY A 18 -6.43 -10.89 17.35
C GLY A 18 -7.52 -9.88 16.96
N LEU A 19 -7.41 -9.28 15.78
CA LEU A 19 -8.34 -8.29 15.22
C LEU A 19 -8.97 -8.80 13.91
N PRO A 20 -9.75 -9.91 13.95
CA PRO A 20 -10.22 -10.60 12.74
C PRO A 20 -10.99 -9.68 11.80
N GLY A 21 -10.52 -9.60 10.55
CA GLY A 21 -11.11 -8.76 9.52
C GLY A 21 -10.65 -7.30 9.52
N LEU A 22 -9.73 -6.88 10.41
CA LEU A 22 -9.14 -5.55 10.40
C LEU A 22 -7.71 -5.58 9.88
N VAL A 23 -7.41 -4.78 8.87
CA VAL A 23 -6.04 -4.48 8.44
C VAL A 23 -5.80 -2.99 8.63
N VAL A 24 -4.68 -2.63 9.27
CA VAL A 24 -4.24 -1.25 9.40
C VAL A 24 -2.85 -1.12 8.79
N GLU A 25 -2.69 -0.17 7.88
CA GLU A 25 -1.42 0.14 7.23
C GLU A 25 -1.03 1.60 7.50
N ARG A 26 0.25 1.82 7.68
CA ARG A 26 0.81 3.15 7.88
C ARG A 26 1.59 3.59 6.65
N TYR A 27 1.29 4.78 6.17
CA TYR A 27 1.95 5.48 5.07
C TYR A 27 2.41 6.85 5.58
N ASP A 28 3.56 6.87 6.25
CA ASP A 28 4.13 8.03 6.94
C ASP A 28 3.15 8.59 7.99
N ASP A 29 2.49 9.69 7.70
CA ASP A 29 1.49 10.36 8.53
C ASP A 29 0.03 10.05 8.10
N ILE A 30 -0.18 9.02 7.27
CA ILE A 30 -1.49 8.54 6.86
C ILE A 30 -1.71 7.13 7.41
N ALA A 31 -2.88 6.87 7.94
CA ALA A 31 -3.36 5.53 8.28
C ALA A 31 -4.41 5.07 7.27
N LEU A 32 -4.28 3.84 6.80
CA LEU A 32 -5.29 3.19 5.98
C LEU A 32 -5.83 1.98 6.74
N CYS A 33 -7.15 1.96 6.95
CA CYS A 33 -7.85 0.88 7.63
C CYS A 33 -8.73 0.15 6.63
N GLN A 34 -8.58 -1.17 6.51
CA GLN A 34 -9.48 -2.02 5.72
C GLN A 34 -10.28 -2.89 6.68
N ILE A 35 -11.60 -2.76 6.63
CA ILE A 35 -12.53 -3.52 7.46
C ILE A 35 -13.25 -4.55 6.58
N ASN A 36 -13.07 -5.84 6.90
CA ASN A 36 -13.56 -6.95 6.09
C ASN A 36 -14.66 -7.78 6.75
N SER A 37 -14.95 -7.56 8.06
CA SER A 37 -15.98 -8.30 8.78
C SER A 37 -17.07 -7.38 9.35
N ALA A 38 -18.28 -7.91 9.52
CA ALA A 38 -19.41 -7.18 10.09
C ALA A 38 -19.14 -6.75 11.54
N GLY A 39 -18.45 -7.59 12.33
CA GLY A 39 -18.06 -7.25 13.70
C GLY A 39 -17.14 -6.04 13.77
N MET A 40 -16.12 -5.98 12.92
CA MET A 40 -15.23 -4.81 12.85
C MET A 40 -15.91 -3.59 12.25
N ALA A 41 -16.86 -3.77 11.33
CA ALA A 41 -17.63 -2.66 10.79
C ALA A 41 -18.53 -1.99 11.85
N ALA A 42 -19.03 -2.76 12.81
CA ALA A 42 -19.77 -2.22 13.95
C ALA A 42 -18.90 -1.41 14.93
N LEU A 43 -17.57 -1.57 14.87
CA LEU A 43 -16.58 -0.89 15.70
C LEU A 43 -15.77 0.18 14.92
N GLU A 44 -16.30 0.67 13.79
CA GLU A 44 -15.57 1.59 12.91
C GLU A 44 -15.13 2.85 13.65
N ASP A 45 -16.00 3.45 14.45
CA ASP A 45 -15.70 4.68 15.21
C ASP A 45 -14.61 4.46 16.27
N GLU A 46 -14.64 3.30 16.97
CA GLU A 46 -13.65 2.91 17.97
C GLU A 46 -12.30 2.62 17.30
N ILE A 47 -12.31 2.02 16.10
CA ILE A 47 -11.09 1.78 15.31
C ILE A 47 -10.47 3.11 14.90
N ILE A 48 -11.26 4.05 14.39
CA ILE A 48 -10.78 5.39 14.02
C ILE A 48 -10.19 6.10 15.25
N ALA A 49 -10.88 6.09 16.38
CA ALA A 49 -10.40 6.71 17.61
C ALA A 49 -9.09 6.05 18.11
N GLY A 50 -8.98 4.74 18.07
CA GLY A 50 -7.78 4.00 18.45
C GLY A 50 -6.59 4.31 17.55
N VAL A 51 -6.80 4.33 16.23
CA VAL A 51 -5.77 4.71 15.24
C VAL A 51 -5.31 6.15 15.46
N GLU A 52 -6.24 7.05 15.72
CA GLU A 52 -5.91 8.46 16.04
C GLU A 52 -5.07 8.58 17.30
N GLN A 53 -5.45 7.89 18.36
CA GLN A 53 -4.73 7.90 19.62
C GLN A 53 -3.29 7.38 19.50
N VAL A 54 -3.08 6.31 18.71
CA VAL A 54 -1.78 5.62 18.59
C VAL A 54 -0.87 6.29 17.59
N LEU A 55 -1.38 6.64 16.40
CA LEU A 55 -0.56 7.11 15.27
C LEU A 55 -0.58 8.63 15.09
N GLN A 56 -1.62 9.32 15.58
CA GLN A 56 -1.86 10.75 15.36
C GLN A 56 -1.71 11.16 13.88
N PRO A 57 -2.35 10.43 12.94
CA PRO A 57 -2.13 10.66 11.52
C PRO A 57 -2.80 11.96 11.06
N ARG A 58 -2.27 12.59 10.00
CA ARG A 58 -2.94 13.72 9.35
C ARG A 58 -4.20 13.31 8.60
N ALA A 59 -4.26 12.05 8.13
CA ALA A 59 -5.43 11.50 7.44
C ALA A 59 -5.66 10.03 7.79
N ILE A 60 -6.94 9.63 7.83
CA ILE A 60 -7.37 8.24 8.00
C ILE A 60 -8.27 7.87 6.82
N VAL A 61 -7.88 6.83 6.09
CA VAL A 61 -8.66 6.26 4.98
C VAL A 61 -9.32 4.97 5.44
N MET A 62 -10.62 4.87 5.26
CA MET A 62 -11.39 3.64 5.50
C MET A 62 -11.66 2.97 4.16
N ARG A 63 -11.03 1.80 3.91
CA ARG A 63 -11.22 1.00 2.69
C ARG A 63 -12.31 -0.05 2.89
N GLY A 64 -13.34 0.01 2.07
CA GLY A 64 -14.46 -0.90 2.13
C GLY A 64 -14.78 -1.60 0.81
N ASP A 65 -13.84 -1.65 -0.12
CA ASP A 65 -14.01 -2.21 -1.46
C ASP A 65 -13.55 -3.69 -1.59
N SER A 66 -13.16 -4.31 -0.47
CA SER A 66 -12.76 -5.72 -0.44
C SER A 66 -13.92 -6.66 -0.80
N PRO A 67 -13.69 -7.70 -1.63
CA PRO A 67 -14.68 -8.73 -1.91
C PRO A 67 -15.20 -9.45 -0.65
N ALA A 68 -14.40 -9.56 0.41
CA ALA A 68 -14.77 -10.19 1.68
C ALA A 68 -15.98 -9.49 2.33
N ARG A 69 -16.10 -8.17 2.22
CA ARG A 69 -17.24 -7.40 2.75
C ARG A 69 -18.58 -7.85 2.19
N ARG A 70 -18.62 -8.22 0.91
CA ARG A 70 -19.88 -8.71 0.29
C ARG A 70 -20.35 -10.01 0.90
N LEU A 71 -19.43 -10.89 1.31
CA LEU A 71 -19.77 -12.14 1.98
C LEU A 71 -20.35 -11.90 3.38
N GLU A 72 -19.97 -10.79 4.01
CA GLU A 72 -20.47 -10.34 5.31
C GLU A 72 -21.74 -9.47 5.20
N GLY A 73 -22.28 -9.27 4.00
CA GLY A 73 -23.46 -8.43 3.78
C GLY A 73 -23.21 -6.93 3.94
N LEU A 74 -21.96 -6.48 3.84
CA LEU A 74 -21.56 -5.09 3.99
C LEU A 74 -21.45 -4.39 2.64
N ASP A 75 -21.82 -3.11 2.62
CA ASP A 75 -21.65 -2.26 1.44
C ASP A 75 -20.16 -1.96 1.15
N ALA A 76 -19.85 -1.85 -0.13
CA ALA A 76 -18.54 -1.39 -0.58
C ALA A 76 -18.48 0.14 -0.45
N LYS A 77 -17.84 0.64 0.62
CA LYS A 77 -17.70 2.07 0.89
C LYS A 77 -16.26 2.40 1.25
N THR A 78 -15.59 3.18 0.40
CA THR A 78 -14.30 3.80 0.71
C THR A 78 -14.50 5.28 0.99
N HIS A 79 -13.92 5.79 2.08
CA HIS A 79 -13.99 7.21 2.43
C HIS A 79 -12.79 7.66 3.26
N VAL A 80 -12.56 8.96 3.31
CA VAL A 80 -11.57 9.59 4.20
C VAL A 80 -12.31 9.97 5.48
N ALA A 81 -12.01 9.29 6.59
CA ALA A 81 -12.64 9.53 7.89
C ALA A 81 -12.04 10.74 8.60
N LYS A 82 -10.76 11.06 8.33
CA LYS A 82 -10.08 12.23 8.87
C LYS A 82 -9.17 12.85 7.83
N GLY A 83 -9.07 14.16 7.82
CA GLY A 83 -8.17 14.92 6.93
C GLY A 83 -8.60 14.92 5.48
N THR A 84 -7.64 15.17 4.59
CA THR A 84 -7.82 15.16 3.13
C THR A 84 -6.66 14.45 2.46
N LEU A 85 -6.93 13.85 1.30
CA LEU A 85 -5.92 13.24 0.43
C LEU A 85 -6.09 13.78 -0.99
N ASP A 86 -5.03 14.37 -1.50
CA ASP A 86 -4.98 14.89 -2.86
C ASP A 86 -4.11 13.96 -3.72
N GLY A 87 -4.75 13.14 -4.55
CA GLY A 87 -4.09 12.23 -5.48
C GLY A 87 -3.27 11.10 -4.82
N PRO A 88 -2.36 10.49 -5.59
CA PRO A 88 -1.49 9.42 -5.11
C PRO A 88 -0.56 9.89 -4.01
N GLN A 89 -0.30 9.02 -3.03
CA GLN A 89 0.56 9.30 -1.89
C GLN A 89 1.92 8.65 -2.07
N ILE A 90 2.96 9.29 -1.51
CA ILE A 90 4.34 8.78 -1.59
C ILE A 90 4.50 7.57 -0.66
N VAL A 91 5.20 6.55 -1.16
CA VAL A 91 5.68 5.41 -0.39
C VAL A 91 7.20 5.35 -0.52
N ARG A 92 7.91 5.42 0.60
CA ARG A 92 9.37 5.33 0.63
C ARG A 92 9.83 3.92 0.98
N GLU A 93 10.61 3.32 0.08
CA GLU A 93 11.19 2.00 0.29
C GLU A 93 12.51 1.84 -0.44
N GLY A 94 13.54 1.35 0.26
CA GLY A 94 14.85 1.07 -0.33
C GLY A 94 15.54 2.29 -0.94
N GLY A 95 15.28 3.48 -0.40
CA GLY A 95 15.83 4.75 -0.87
C GLY A 95 15.23 5.23 -2.20
N LEU A 96 14.04 4.74 -2.57
CA LEU A 96 13.21 5.21 -3.68
C LEU A 96 11.90 5.76 -3.16
N GLU A 97 11.28 6.63 -3.93
CA GLU A 97 9.92 7.09 -3.76
C GLU A 97 9.02 6.45 -4.83
N PHE A 98 7.92 5.89 -4.39
CA PHE A 98 6.88 5.30 -5.21
C PHE A 98 5.58 6.05 -4.95
N PHE A 99 4.59 5.85 -5.82
CA PHE A 99 3.28 6.43 -5.66
C PHE A 99 2.22 5.34 -5.50
N ALA A 100 1.29 5.55 -4.57
CA ALA A 100 0.18 4.66 -4.28
C ALA A 100 -1.13 5.43 -4.19
N ASP A 101 -2.17 4.98 -4.91
CA ASP A 101 -3.52 5.48 -4.73
C ASP A 101 -4.18 4.73 -3.57
N LEU A 102 -4.31 5.40 -2.43
CA LEU A 102 -4.86 4.82 -1.21
C LEU A 102 -6.39 4.76 -1.20
N THR A 103 -7.04 5.46 -2.13
CA THR A 103 -8.52 5.55 -2.19
C THR A 103 -9.13 4.64 -3.25
N HIS A 104 -8.51 4.55 -4.43
CA HIS A 104 -9.04 3.80 -5.57
C HIS A 104 -8.08 2.73 -6.10
N GLY A 105 -6.82 2.71 -5.62
CA GLY A 105 -5.80 1.73 -6.04
C GLY A 105 -6.18 0.30 -5.70
N GLN A 106 -5.57 -0.67 -6.41
CA GLN A 106 -5.77 -2.08 -6.14
C GLN A 106 -5.39 -2.43 -4.70
N LYS A 107 -6.16 -3.30 -4.04
CA LYS A 107 -6.01 -3.65 -2.61
C LYS A 107 -5.94 -2.38 -1.75
N THR A 108 -4.86 -2.23 -0.99
CA THR A 108 -4.62 -1.07 -0.12
C THR A 108 -3.63 -0.06 -0.71
N GLY A 109 -3.27 -0.21 -1.99
CA GLY A 109 -2.36 0.69 -2.73
C GLY A 109 -0.90 0.23 -2.76
N TRP A 110 -0.44 -0.57 -1.78
CA TRP A 110 0.92 -1.08 -1.71
C TRP A 110 1.00 -2.51 -1.16
N TYR A 111 2.11 -3.21 -1.46
CA TYR A 111 2.36 -4.59 -1.05
C TYR A 111 3.56 -4.64 -0.11
N PHE A 112 3.36 -4.38 1.17
CA PHE A 112 4.44 -4.36 2.18
C PHE A 112 5.13 -5.71 2.36
N ASP A 113 4.41 -6.82 2.14
CA ASP A 113 4.91 -8.19 2.20
C ASP A 113 5.94 -8.51 1.11
N GLN A 114 6.01 -7.72 0.03
CA GLN A 114 6.94 -7.94 -1.07
C GLN A 114 8.29 -7.20 -0.92
N ARG A 115 8.53 -6.51 0.19
CA ARG A 115 9.74 -5.71 0.42
C ARG A 115 11.03 -6.50 0.22
N ASP A 116 11.13 -7.67 0.85
CA ASP A 116 12.32 -8.52 0.77
C ASP A 116 12.46 -9.15 -0.61
N ASN A 117 11.36 -9.56 -1.23
CA ASN A 117 11.35 -10.09 -2.58
C ASN A 117 11.81 -9.03 -3.59
N ARG A 118 11.38 -7.77 -3.45
CA ARG A 118 11.88 -6.67 -4.28
C ARG A 118 13.37 -6.44 -4.10
N SER A 119 13.87 -6.48 -2.86
CA SER A 119 15.30 -6.34 -2.57
C SER A 119 16.12 -7.46 -3.17
N PHE A 120 15.65 -8.70 -3.01
CA PHE A 120 16.31 -9.87 -3.59
C PHE A 120 16.33 -9.81 -5.12
N SER A 121 15.20 -9.54 -5.76
CA SER A 121 15.12 -9.45 -7.23
C SER A 121 16.03 -8.35 -7.77
N ALA A 122 16.08 -7.20 -7.12
CA ALA A 122 16.96 -6.09 -7.49
C ALA A 122 18.45 -6.49 -7.43
N SER A 123 18.86 -7.31 -6.46
CA SER A 123 20.25 -7.77 -6.34
C SER A 123 20.73 -8.59 -7.56
N LEU A 124 19.81 -9.15 -8.33
CA LEU A 124 20.09 -9.93 -9.53
C LEU A 124 20.09 -9.10 -10.82
N ALA A 125 19.70 -7.82 -10.78
CA ALA A 125 19.37 -7.00 -11.94
C ALA A 125 20.59 -6.30 -12.58
N GLY A 126 21.70 -6.16 -11.85
CA GLY A 126 22.88 -5.43 -12.33
C GLY A 126 23.37 -5.89 -13.71
N GLY A 127 23.50 -4.94 -14.66
CA GLY A 127 23.94 -5.22 -16.04
C GLY A 127 22.96 -6.00 -16.90
N ARG A 128 21.71 -6.25 -16.45
CA ARG A 128 20.73 -7.08 -17.16
C ARG A 128 19.60 -6.24 -17.74
N ARG A 129 18.90 -6.81 -18.71
CA ARG A 129 17.59 -6.34 -19.17
C ARG A 129 16.52 -7.01 -18.32
N VAL A 130 15.59 -6.23 -17.77
CA VAL A 130 14.55 -6.72 -16.85
C VAL A 130 13.17 -6.52 -17.47
N LEU A 131 12.30 -7.50 -17.36
CA LEU A 131 10.88 -7.41 -17.62
C LEU A 131 10.14 -7.52 -16.27
N ASP A 132 9.42 -6.45 -15.89
CA ASP A 132 8.50 -6.42 -14.76
C ASP A 132 7.07 -6.59 -15.29
N ALA A 133 6.62 -7.85 -15.31
CA ALA A 133 5.28 -8.21 -15.78
C ALA A 133 4.30 -8.23 -14.61
N TYR A 134 3.09 -7.68 -14.81
CA TYR A 134 2.12 -7.40 -13.74
C TYR A 134 2.70 -6.42 -12.71
N CYS A 135 3.36 -5.39 -13.21
CA CYS A 135 4.25 -4.53 -12.44
C CYS A 135 3.53 -3.65 -11.40
N HIS A 136 2.19 -3.53 -11.45
CA HIS A 136 1.45 -2.59 -10.61
C HIS A 136 2.08 -1.18 -10.72
N SER A 137 2.41 -0.52 -9.62
CA SER A 137 3.12 0.77 -9.60
C SER A 137 4.64 0.68 -9.83
N GLY A 138 5.13 -0.42 -10.43
CA GLY A 138 6.51 -0.55 -10.91
C GLY A 138 7.58 -0.79 -9.84
N ALA A 139 7.20 -1.23 -8.64
CA ALA A 139 8.12 -1.29 -7.51
C ALA A 139 9.29 -2.28 -7.70
N PHE A 140 9.09 -3.42 -8.35
CA PHE A 140 10.15 -4.36 -8.68
C PHE A 140 11.09 -3.81 -9.74
N GLY A 141 10.53 -3.29 -10.84
CA GLY A 141 11.30 -2.76 -11.95
C GLY A 141 12.12 -1.52 -11.59
N LEU A 142 11.55 -0.58 -10.82
CA LEU A 142 12.27 0.61 -10.37
C LEU A 142 13.43 0.27 -9.44
N ARG A 143 13.24 -0.70 -8.54
CA ARG A 143 14.35 -1.20 -7.71
C ARG A 143 15.42 -1.90 -8.53
N ALA A 144 15.03 -2.63 -9.58
CA ALA A 144 15.98 -3.24 -10.53
C ALA A 144 16.75 -2.17 -11.31
N ALA A 145 16.09 -1.10 -11.76
CA ALA A 145 16.74 0.04 -12.43
C ALA A 145 17.78 0.71 -11.51
N LYS A 146 17.40 0.99 -10.24
CA LYS A 146 18.34 1.53 -9.23
C LYS A 146 19.52 0.62 -8.98
N ALA A 147 19.34 -0.70 -9.05
CA ALA A 147 20.40 -1.70 -8.89
C ALA A 147 21.28 -1.89 -10.13
N GLY A 148 21.10 -1.07 -11.17
CA GLY A 148 21.96 -1.06 -12.37
C GLY A 148 21.48 -1.97 -13.49
N ALA A 149 20.19 -2.27 -13.61
CA ALA A 149 19.64 -2.88 -14.82
C ALA A 149 19.92 -1.98 -16.04
N THR A 150 20.28 -2.59 -17.18
CA THR A 150 20.56 -1.83 -18.43
C THR A 150 19.30 -1.31 -19.09
N SER A 151 18.17 -1.98 -18.87
CA SER A 151 16.84 -1.53 -19.25
C SER A 151 15.79 -2.26 -18.42
N VAL A 152 14.66 -1.59 -18.20
CA VAL A 152 13.48 -2.19 -17.56
C VAL A 152 12.26 -1.93 -18.44
N THR A 153 11.50 -2.99 -18.70
CA THR A 153 10.21 -2.91 -19.38
C THR A 153 9.11 -3.21 -18.37
N PHE A 154 8.17 -2.29 -18.21
CA PHE A 154 7.02 -2.44 -17.32
C PHE A 154 5.80 -2.87 -18.12
N VAL A 155 5.06 -3.86 -17.63
CA VAL A 155 3.84 -4.37 -18.27
C VAL A 155 2.77 -4.59 -17.20
N ASP A 156 1.66 -3.89 -17.33
CA ASP A 156 0.44 -4.09 -16.54
C ASP A 156 -0.79 -3.83 -17.43
N ARG A 157 -1.94 -4.40 -17.07
CA ARG A 157 -3.21 -4.13 -17.75
C ARG A 157 -3.87 -2.84 -17.27
N ALA A 158 -3.52 -2.36 -16.08
CA ALA A 158 -4.09 -1.17 -15.47
C ALA A 158 -3.24 0.05 -15.84
N GLU A 159 -3.72 0.88 -16.75
CA GLU A 159 -3.04 2.09 -17.20
C GLU A 159 -2.70 3.02 -16.02
N ALA A 160 -3.63 3.23 -15.09
CA ALA A 160 -3.39 4.03 -13.90
C ALA A 160 -2.19 3.53 -13.04
N CYS A 161 -1.93 2.23 -13.03
CA CYS A 161 -0.75 1.67 -12.36
C CYS A 161 0.54 2.00 -13.12
N LEU A 162 0.51 1.96 -14.46
CA LEU A 162 1.64 2.35 -15.30
C LEU A 162 1.95 3.85 -15.17
N ASP A 163 0.92 4.69 -15.03
CA ASP A 163 1.09 6.13 -14.78
C ASP A 163 1.82 6.38 -13.44
N LEU A 164 1.46 5.64 -12.38
CA LEU A 164 2.17 5.71 -11.10
C LEU A 164 3.63 5.25 -11.22
N ALA A 165 3.88 4.18 -12.00
CA ALA A 165 5.24 3.71 -12.26
C ALA A 165 6.06 4.75 -13.05
N ALA A 166 5.46 5.37 -14.06
CA ALA A 166 6.09 6.43 -14.85
C ALA A 166 6.39 7.67 -13.99
N GLN A 167 5.46 8.06 -13.12
CA GLN A 167 5.65 9.16 -12.19
C GLN A 167 6.83 8.86 -11.23
N ALA A 168 6.91 7.66 -10.68
CA ALA A 168 7.99 7.26 -9.80
C ALA A 168 9.35 7.15 -10.53
N ALA A 169 9.35 6.79 -11.81
CA ALA A 169 10.58 6.74 -12.62
C ALA A 169 11.15 8.12 -12.94
N ALA A 170 10.32 9.17 -12.92
CA ALA A 170 10.72 10.56 -13.19
C ALA A 170 11.19 11.31 -11.93
N HIS A 171 11.00 10.71 -10.74
CA HIS A 171 11.30 11.30 -9.43
C HIS A 171 12.69 10.90 -8.94
#